data_57a7b844ef84c1cd371b0fa771453132
#
_entry.id   57a7b844ef84c1cd371b0fa771453132
#
_cell.length_a   1.000
_cell.length_b   1.000
_cell.length_c   1.000
_cell.angle_alpha   90.00
_cell.angle_beta   90.00
_cell.angle_gamma   90.00
#
_symmetry.space_group_name_H-M   'P 1'
#
loop_
_entity.id
_entity.type
_entity.pdbx_description
1 polymer ?
#
loop_
_entity_poly.entity_id
_entity_poly.type
_entity_poly.pdbx_seq_one_letter_code
_entity_poly.pdbx_strand_id
1 'polypeptide(L)'
;MRALVLGGAGAVCKETTIDLARHSSFDEIVVADANIKAVKEIIDAAGDKRLKALEFDAGDYDGMLKLFPEFDVVVNGLPFIYDLPVNKACVEVGVNGLDLSSEDPQFDLHDAALAKDMIFIPGVGATPGITNMMVARAAERLDRMDEVEVFFAAFRCLAPAPGLLSTTLWEFVPEEEDRAEVYFEDGSWRPTPPLSGGIEVEFHELIGKQTVFYVPHDESQTMPKSYPTLRRAAVRGCFPPHVMALMGSLMRGGFLSSRPVKIGEQSLPSVDAVRALLWDNPISKENPIWAYGLVVEVLGERGGRKVKCTYRSKHPPQDEWGGEAAYYKNVGVPLAIGAELIATGQVEARGVRAPELALPVAPFFEALALRGITVDETVIEVGPLA
;
A
#
# COMPACT_ATOMS: atom_id res chain seq x y z
N MET A 1 11.85 14.44 -18.70
CA MET A 1 10.78 13.50 -18.25
C MET A 1 9.78 14.26 -17.37
N ARG A 2 8.50 13.96 -17.52
CA ARG A 2 7.39 14.65 -16.81
C ARG A 2 6.58 13.64 -16.01
N ALA A 3 6.31 13.93 -14.73
CA ALA A 3 5.45 13.13 -13.86
C ALA A 3 4.14 13.87 -13.53
N LEU A 4 3.03 13.13 -13.50
CA LEU A 4 1.75 13.60 -12.97
C LEU A 4 1.45 12.89 -11.65
N VAL A 5 1.30 13.65 -10.57
CA VAL A 5 0.93 13.11 -9.25
C VAL A 5 -0.53 13.46 -8.98
N LEU A 6 -1.39 12.47 -8.98
CA LEU A 6 -2.82 12.61 -8.67
C LEU A 6 -3.06 12.46 -7.16
N GLY A 7 -3.95 13.28 -6.59
CA GLY A 7 -4.22 13.29 -5.16
C GLY A 7 -3.10 13.94 -4.34
N GLY A 8 -2.34 14.85 -4.94
CA GLY A 8 -1.12 15.40 -4.38
C GLY A 8 -1.29 16.23 -3.10
N ALA A 9 -2.51 16.66 -2.76
CA ALA A 9 -2.82 17.28 -1.47
C ALA A 9 -3.07 16.27 -0.33
N GLY A 10 -3.20 14.98 -0.67
CA GLY A 10 -3.39 13.90 0.30
C GLY A 10 -2.14 13.67 1.17
N ALA A 11 -2.34 13.18 2.40
CA ALA A 11 -1.26 13.01 3.38
C ALA A 11 -0.11 12.11 2.88
N VAL A 12 -0.42 11.04 2.14
CA VAL A 12 0.57 10.14 1.53
C VAL A 12 1.24 10.80 0.32
N CYS A 13 0.45 11.31 -0.64
CA CYS A 13 1.00 11.88 -1.87
C CYS A 13 1.76 13.20 -1.67
N LYS A 14 1.51 13.91 -0.57
CA LYS A 14 2.41 14.99 -0.13
C LYS A 14 3.83 14.49 0.05
N GLU A 15 4.02 13.35 0.73
CA GLU A 15 5.35 12.78 0.92
C GLU A 15 5.95 12.25 -0.39
N THR A 16 5.12 11.66 -1.27
CA THR A 16 5.52 11.28 -2.63
C THR A 16 6.02 12.49 -3.42
N THR A 17 5.25 13.59 -3.41
CA THR A 17 5.63 14.84 -4.09
C THR A 17 6.95 15.41 -3.58
N ILE A 18 7.12 15.44 -2.25
CA ILE A 18 8.35 15.92 -1.61
C ILE A 18 9.55 15.02 -1.95
N ASP A 19 9.35 13.70 -1.97
CA ASP A 19 10.39 12.74 -2.33
C ASP A 19 10.81 12.89 -3.79
N LEU A 20 9.87 12.96 -4.72
CA LEU A 20 10.14 13.22 -6.13
C LEU A 20 10.90 14.53 -6.34
N ALA A 21 10.53 15.59 -5.64
CA ALA A 21 11.24 16.86 -5.71
C ALA A 21 12.70 16.75 -5.23
N ARG A 22 12.97 15.92 -4.21
CA ARG A 22 14.31 15.79 -3.61
C ARG A 22 15.24 14.82 -4.32
N HIS A 23 14.69 13.75 -4.88
CA HIS A 23 15.47 12.59 -5.30
C HIS A 23 15.32 12.23 -6.77
N SER A 24 14.24 12.64 -7.44
CA SER A 24 13.99 12.24 -8.83
C SER A 24 14.71 13.12 -9.86
N SER A 25 14.88 12.55 -11.05
CA SER A 25 15.44 13.21 -12.24
C SER A 25 14.39 13.81 -13.17
N PHE A 26 13.13 13.95 -12.74
CA PHE A 26 12.08 14.58 -13.54
C PHE A 26 12.39 16.05 -13.81
N ASP A 27 12.14 16.49 -15.04
CA ASP A 27 12.25 17.90 -15.45
C ASP A 27 11.06 18.74 -14.97
N GLU A 28 9.88 18.09 -14.87
CA GLU A 28 8.65 18.68 -14.38
C GLU A 28 7.82 17.64 -13.62
N ILE A 29 7.24 18.07 -12.50
CA ILE A 29 6.35 17.26 -11.65
C ILE A 29 5.07 18.06 -11.46
N VAL A 30 3.98 17.63 -12.12
CA VAL A 30 2.67 18.26 -11.99
C VAL A 30 1.90 17.58 -10.87
N VAL A 31 1.52 18.37 -9.87
CA VAL A 31 0.80 17.92 -8.68
C VAL A 31 -0.66 18.31 -8.84
N ALA A 32 -1.52 17.31 -9.04
CA ALA A 32 -2.93 17.49 -9.36
C ALA A 32 -3.84 17.07 -8.20
N ASP A 33 -4.77 17.93 -7.85
CA ASP A 33 -5.77 17.69 -6.79
C ASP A 33 -6.96 18.63 -6.97
N ALA A 34 -8.12 18.25 -6.49
CA ALA A 34 -9.28 19.15 -6.41
C ALA A 34 -9.05 20.31 -5.42
N ASN A 35 -8.19 20.11 -4.41
CA ASN A 35 -7.80 21.15 -3.45
C ASN A 35 -6.53 21.88 -3.89
N ILE A 36 -6.65 22.68 -4.94
CA ILE A 36 -5.53 23.46 -5.51
C ILE A 36 -4.82 24.36 -4.49
N LYS A 37 -5.53 24.83 -3.45
CA LYS A 37 -4.91 25.65 -2.40
C LYS A 37 -3.90 24.85 -1.60
N ALA A 38 -4.26 23.65 -1.15
CA ALA A 38 -3.36 22.77 -0.42
C ALA A 38 -2.17 22.33 -1.28
N VAL A 39 -2.37 22.07 -2.58
CA VAL A 39 -1.28 21.78 -3.53
C VAL A 39 -0.27 22.93 -3.58
N LYS A 40 -0.73 24.16 -3.70
CA LYS A 40 0.14 25.36 -3.75
C LYS A 40 0.95 25.51 -2.45
N GLU A 41 0.33 25.29 -1.28
CA GLU A 41 1.00 25.34 0.02
C GLU A 41 2.14 24.29 0.10
N ILE A 42 1.92 23.07 -0.43
CA ILE A 42 2.93 22.01 -0.47
C ILE A 42 4.09 22.39 -1.40
N ILE A 43 3.80 22.91 -2.59
CA ILE A 43 4.79 23.33 -3.58
C ILE A 43 5.64 24.49 -3.05
N ASP A 44 5.01 25.50 -2.44
CA ASP A 44 5.69 26.63 -1.85
C ASP A 44 6.62 26.20 -0.70
N ALA A 45 6.17 25.27 0.13
CA ALA A 45 6.97 24.70 1.21
C ALA A 45 8.14 23.85 0.70
N ALA A 46 7.97 23.12 -0.39
CA ALA A 46 9.03 22.32 -1.02
C ALA A 46 10.09 23.19 -1.71
N GLY A 47 9.69 24.34 -2.26
CA GLY A 47 10.60 25.32 -2.90
C GLY A 47 11.27 24.85 -4.18
N ASP A 48 10.80 23.77 -4.80
CA ASP A 48 11.36 23.21 -6.04
C ASP A 48 10.62 23.78 -7.27
N LYS A 49 11.36 24.40 -8.18
CA LYS A 49 10.80 25.04 -9.39
C LYS A 49 10.20 24.07 -10.40
N ARG A 50 10.53 22.76 -10.30
CA ARG A 50 9.98 21.70 -11.16
C ARG A 50 8.54 21.36 -10.81
N LEU A 51 8.11 21.65 -9.57
CA LEU A 51 6.74 21.42 -9.11
C LEU A 51 5.77 22.42 -9.72
N LYS A 52 4.66 21.92 -10.27
CA LYS A 52 3.56 22.71 -10.83
C LYS A 52 2.24 22.28 -10.23
N ALA A 53 1.40 23.22 -9.86
CA ALA A 53 0.08 22.94 -9.34
C ALA A 53 -0.95 22.84 -10.48
N LEU A 54 -1.81 21.84 -10.42
CA LEU A 54 -2.94 21.66 -11.34
C LEU A 54 -4.20 21.38 -10.52
N GLU A 55 -5.27 22.15 -10.76
CA GLU A 55 -6.59 21.81 -10.25
C GLU A 55 -7.20 20.74 -11.15
N PHE A 56 -7.56 19.59 -10.58
CA PHE A 56 -8.07 18.46 -11.35
C PHE A 56 -9.10 17.67 -10.55
N ASP A 57 -10.23 17.37 -11.21
CA ASP A 57 -11.28 16.51 -10.67
C ASP A 57 -11.05 15.06 -11.17
N ALA A 58 -10.78 14.15 -10.25
CA ALA A 58 -10.60 12.73 -10.55
C ALA A 58 -11.88 12.04 -11.07
N GLY A 59 -13.05 12.65 -10.98
CA GLY A 59 -14.28 12.21 -11.61
C GLY A 59 -14.36 12.51 -13.11
N ASP A 60 -13.49 13.38 -13.64
CA ASP A 60 -13.45 13.73 -15.07
C ASP A 60 -12.59 12.74 -15.88
N TYR A 61 -13.18 11.62 -16.27
CA TYR A 61 -12.49 10.59 -17.06
C TYR A 61 -12.04 11.13 -18.44
N ASP A 62 -12.85 11.92 -19.13
CA ASP A 62 -12.47 12.56 -20.40
C ASP A 62 -11.31 13.54 -20.24
N GLY A 63 -11.24 14.19 -19.06
CA GLY A 63 -10.12 15.01 -18.66
C GLY A 63 -8.84 14.20 -18.47
N MET A 64 -8.92 13.01 -17.88
CA MET A 64 -7.76 12.09 -17.77
C MET A 64 -7.21 11.73 -19.15
N LEU A 65 -8.08 11.32 -20.08
CA LEU A 65 -7.68 10.93 -21.45
C LEU A 65 -6.96 12.05 -22.21
N LYS A 66 -7.30 13.30 -21.94
CA LYS A 66 -6.66 14.48 -22.55
C LYS A 66 -5.35 14.86 -21.87
N LEU A 67 -5.29 14.72 -20.54
CA LEU A 67 -4.18 15.18 -19.71
C LEU A 67 -3.01 14.17 -19.70
N PHE A 68 -3.30 12.87 -19.53
CA PHE A 68 -2.26 11.85 -19.29
C PHE A 68 -1.23 11.73 -20.42
N PRO A 69 -1.59 11.89 -21.72
CA PRO A 69 -0.60 11.82 -22.82
C PRO A 69 0.53 12.87 -22.74
N GLU A 70 0.41 13.87 -21.87
CA GLU A 70 1.45 14.87 -21.69
C GLU A 70 2.59 14.42 -20.77
N PHE A 71 2.49 13.24 -20.14
CA PHE A 71 3.39 12.76 -19.10
C PHE A 71 4.03 11.41 -19.45
N ASP A 72 5.21 11.18 -18.91
CA ASP A 72 5.92 9.90 -19.04
C ASP A 72 5.40 8.86 -18.04
N VAL A 73 4.89 9.34 -16.88
CA VAL A 73 4.33 8.49 -15.82
C VAL A 73 3.22 9.20 -15.05
N VAL A 74 2.15 8.46 -14.74
CA VAL A 74 1.05 8.86 -13.86
C VAL A 74 1.20 8.15 -12.52
N VAL A 75 1.32 8.94 -11.46
CA VAL A 75 1.45 8.48 -10.05
C VAL A 75 0.11 8.70 -9.37
N ASN A 76 -0.63 7.63 -9.15
CA ASN A 76 -1.96 7.72 -8.57
C ASN A 76 -1.93 7.49 -7.04
N GLY A 77 -2.29 8.49 -6.26
CA GLY A 77 -2.50 8.39 -4.82
C GLY A 77 -3.86 8.90 -4.39
N LEU A 78 -4.83 8.83 -5.29
CA LEU A 78 -6.25 9.08 -5.01
C LEU A 78 -6.82 7.96 -4.11
N PRO A 79 -8.01 8.14 -3.52
CA PRO A 79 -8.74 7.04 -2.88
C PRO A 79 -8.95 5.85 -3.84
N PHE A 80 -8.89 4.63 -3.31
CA PHE A 80 -8.90 3.38 -4.07
C PHE A 80 -10.03 3.26 -5.13
N ILE A 81 -11.17 3.89 -4.91
CA ILE A 81 -12.29 3.94 -5.87
C ILE A 81 -11.90 4.52 -7.24
N TYR A 82 -10.79 5.26 -7.32
CA TYR A 82 -10.25 5.83 -8.55
C TYR A 82 -9.15 4.98 -9.19
N ASP A 83 -8.67 3.90 -8.55
CA ASP A 83 -7.54 3.13 -9.06
C ASP A 83 -7.87 2.47 -10.41
N LEU A 84 -8.99 1.76 -10.51
CA LEU A 84 -9.41 1.17 -11.78
C LEU A 84 -9.71 2.21 -12.87
N PRO A 85 -10.42 3.34 -12.63
CA PRO A 85 -10.58 4.42 -13.61
C PRO A 85 -9.25 5.00 -14.11
N VAL A 86 -8.31 5.29 -13.21
CA VAL A 86 -6.99 5.83 -13.59
C VAL A 86 -6.18 4.81 -14.38
N ASN A 87 -6.16 3.54 -13.96
CA ASN A 87 -5.48 2.47 -14.70
C ASN A 87 -6.07 2.31 -16.10
N LYS A 88 -7.42 2.28 -16.24
CA LYS A 88 -8.09 2.27 -17.55
C LYS A 88 -7.68 3.43 -18.42
N ALA A 89 -7.67 4.65 -17.89
CA ALA A 89 -7.27 5.84 -18.63
C ALA A 89 -5.79 5.75 -19.08
N CYS A 90 -4.87 5.33 -18.19
CA CYS A 90 -3.47 5.10 -18.55
C CYS A 90 -3.33 4.09 -19.70
N VAL A 91 -4.04 2.96 -19.61
CA VAL A 91 -4.02 1.92 -20.65
C VAL A 91 -4.63 2.45 -21.94
N GLU A 92 -5.74 3.20 -21.88
CA GLU A 92 -6.41 3.72 -23.08
C GLU A 92 -5.53 4.70 -23.85
N VAL A 93 -4.74 5.51 -23.16
CA VAL A 93 -3.84 6.49 -23.85
C VAL A 93 -2.40 5.97 -24.01
N GLY A 94 -2.04 4.83 -23.43
CA GLY A 94 -0.71 4.23 -23.55
C GLY A 94 0.36 4.91 -22.71
N VAL A 95 0.02 5.42 -21.52
CA VAL A 95 0.94 6.08 -20.60
C VAL A 95 1.23 5.18 -19.39
N ASN A 96 2.49 5.10 -18.99
CA ASN A 96 2.88 4.31 -17.83
C ASN A 96 2.28 4.87 -16.54
N GLY A 97 2.01 3.99 -15.56
CA GLY A 97 1.46 4.43 -14.29
C GLY A 97 1.68 3.46 -13.15
N LEU A 98 1.34 3.90 -11.96
CA LEU A 98 1.36 3.11 -10.73
C LEU A 98 0.43 3.73 -9.70
N ASP A 99 0.03 2.92 -8.72
CA ASP A 99 -0.82 3.34 -7.60
C ASP A 99 -0.48 2.62 -6.28
N LEU A 100 -1.34 2.75 -5.27
CA LEU A 100 -1.11 2.29 -3.90
C LEU A 100 -1.86 1.00 -3.51
N SER A 101 -2.84 0.55 -4.30
CA SER A 101 -3.63 -0.66 -4.05
C SER A 101 -3.68 -1.56 -5.28
N SER A 102 -3.90 -2.85 -5.09
CA SER A 102 -3.88 -3.84 -6.18
C SER A 102 -5.15 -4.69 -6.19
N GLU A 103 -6.17 -4.19 -6.86
CA GLU A 103 -7.44 -4.89 -7.03
C GLU A 103 -7.45 -5.77 -8.28
N ASP A 104 -8.08 -6.94 -8.21
CA ASP A 104 -8.18 -7.90 -9.31
C ASP A 104 -8.62 -7.28 -10.66
N PRO A 105 -9.64 -6.40 -10.75
CA PRO A 105 -10.06 -5.81 -12.01
C PRO A 105 -8.98 -4.96 -12.73
N GLN A 106 -7.94 -4.51 -12.01
CA GLN A 106 -6.83 -3.80 -12.64
C GLN A 106 -5.99 -4.74 -13.50
N PHE A 107 -5.80 -6.00 -13.06
CA PHE A 107 -5.02 -7.01 -13.78
C PHE A 107 -5.70 -7.51 -15.05
N ASP A 108 -7.03 -7.37 -15.17
CA ASP A 108 -7.77 -7.68 -16.41
C ASP A 108 -7.35 -6.79 -17.60
N LEU A 109 -6.69 -5.66 -17.31
CA LEU A 109 -6.17 -4.73 -18.34
C LEU A 109 -4.79 -5.15 -18.88
N HIS A 110 -4.22 -6.26 -18.39
CA HIS A 110 -2.85 -6.69 -18.71
C HIS A 110 -2.57 -6.78 -20.21
N ASP A 111 -3.41 -7.50 -20.98
CA ASP A 111 -3.19 -7.70 -22.39
C ASP A 111 -3.36 -6.40 -23.21
N ALA A 112 -4.27 -5.53 -22.78
CA ALA A 112 -4.45 -4.22 -23.40
C ALA A 112 -3.24 -3.31 -23.19
N ALA A 113 -2.64 -3.35 -21.99
CA ALA A 113 -1.42 -2.62 -21.67
C ALA A 113 -0.20 -3.19 -22.42
N LEU A 114 -0.08 -4.52 -22.54
CA LEU A 114 0.95 -5.18 -23.35
C LEU A 114 0.89 -4.73 -24.82
N ALA A 115 -0.31 -4.65 -25.39
CA ALA A 115 -0.51 -4.24 -26.79
C ALA A 115 -0.03 -2.80 -27.06
N LYS A 116 0.14 -1.98 -26.01
CA LYS A 116 0.63 -0.60 -26.08
C LYS A 116 2.08 -0.43 -25.59
N ASP A 117 2.77 -1.52 -25.30
CA ASP A 117 4.15 -1.54 -24.77
C ASP A 117 4.34 -0.66 -23.51
N MET A 118 3.30 -0.60 -22.67
CA MET A 118 3.32 0.19 -21.43
C MET A 118 3.30 -0.70 -20.20
N ILE A 119 3.63 -0.11 -19.05
CA ILE A 119 3.54 -0.72 -17.73
C ILE A 119 2.58 0.07 -16.83
N PHE A 120 1.73 -0.65 -16.09
CA PHE A 120 1.04 -0.14 -14.91
C PHE A 120 1.32 -1.07 -13.73
N ILE A 121 1.72 -0.51 -12.59
CA ILE A 121 2.09 -1.28 -11.41
C ILE A 121 1.13 -0.93 -10.26
N PRO A 122 0.07 -1.73 -10.05
CA PRO A 122 -0.78 -1.57 -8.87
C PRO A 122 -0.04 -1.93 -7.58
N GLY A 123 -0.34 -1.22 -6.48
CA GLY A 123 0.09 -1.62 -5.14
C GLY A 123 1.55 -1.28 -4.79
N VAL A 124 2.03 -0.08 -5.11
CA VAL A 124 3.41 0.35 -4.82
C VAL A 124 3.44 1.26 -3.59
N GLY A 125 3.06 0.71 -2.43
CA GLY A 125 3.10 1.40 -1.13
C GLY A 125 4.01 0.69 -0.12
N ALA A 126 3.59 0.69 1.14
CA ALA A 126 4.26 -0.05 2.21
C ALA A 126 3.85 -1.52 2.20
N THR A 127 2.55 -1.77 2.28
CA THR A 127 1.83 -3.03 2.16
C THR A 127 0.50 -2.71 1.48
N PRO A 128 0.29 -3.13 0.23
CA PRO A 128 1.25 -3.71 -0.70
C PRO A 128 2.40 -2.74 -1.09
N GLY A 129 3.49 -3.30 -1.61
CA GLY A 129 4.64 -2.56 -2.14
C GLY A 129 5.98 -3.01 -1.55
N ILE A 130 6.45 -2.42 -0.44
CA ILE A 130 7.72 -2.84 0.21
C ILE A 130 7.64 -4.33 0.58
N THR A 131 6.51 -4.82 1.08
CA THR A 131 6.28 -6.23 1.41
C THR A 131 6.40 -7.13 0.19
N ASN A 132 5.83 -6.74 -0.94
CA ASN A 132 5.97 -7.46 -2.21
C ASN A 132 7.43 -7.55 -2.64
N MET A 133 8.18 -6.45 -2.51
CA MET A 133 9.60 -6.44 -2.85
C MET A 133 10.45 -7.28 -1.88
N MET A 134 10.06 -7.40 -0.60
CA MET A 134 10.69 -8.34 0.33
C MET A 134 10.47 -9.79 -0.12
N VAL A 135 9.27 -10.13 -0.63
CA VAL A 135 8.98 -11.46 -1.20
C VAL A 135 9.77 -11.68 -2.49
N ALA A 136 9.86 -10.68 -3.38
CA ALA A 136 10.69 -10.75 -4.58
C ALA A 136 12.17 -11.02 -4.24
N ARG A 137 12.69 -10.38 -3.19
CA ARG A 137 14.05 -10.63 -2.69
C ARG A 137 14.22 -12.05 -2.14
N ALA A 138 13.18 -12.62 -1.50
CA ALA A 138 13.20 -14.00 -1.08
C ALA A 138 13.19 -14.97 -2.27
N ALA A 139 12.43 -14.65 -3.32
CA ALA A 139 12.40 -15.43 -4.55
C ALA A 139 13.77 -15.51 -5.25
N GLU A 140 14.61 -14.45 -5.15
CA GLU A 140 16.00 -14.49 -5.64
C GLU A 140 16.92 -15.40 -4.79
N ARG A 141 16.52 -15.75 -3.56
CA ARG A 141 17.29 -16.56 -2.60
C ARG A 141 16.91 -18.04 -2.59
N LEU A 142 15.71 -18.37 -3.02
CA LEU A 142 15.08 -19.66 -2.87
C LEU A 142 14.86 -20.32 -4.24
N ASP A 143 15.07 -21.64 -4.32
CA ASP A 143 14.74 -22.41 -5.52
C ASP A 143 13.22 -22.57 -5.68
N ARG A 144 12.49 -22.56 -4.56
CA ARG A 144 11.03 -22.62 -4.49
C ARG A 144 10.53 -21.94 -3.21
N MET A 145 9.45 -21.20 -3.31
CA MET A 145 8.71 -20.68 -2.17
C MET A 145 7.47 -21.53 -1.90
N ASP A 146 7.25 -21.89 -0.64
CA ASP A 146 6.11 -22.69 -0.19
C ASP A 146 5.09 -21.83 0.57
N GLU A 147 5.56 -20.91 1.43
CA GLU A 147 4.68 -20.09 2.29
C GLU A 147 5.19 -18.64 2.37
N VAL A 148 4.27 -17.71 2.36
CA VAL A 148 4.52 -16.27 2.58
C VAL A 148 3.59 -15.77 3.67
N GLU A 149 4.16 -15.16 4.70
CA GLU A 149 3.43 -14.46 5.77
C GLU A 149 3.90 -13.01 5.82
N VAL A 150 2.98 -12.10 5.61
CA VAL A 150 3.20 -10.66 5.69
C VAL A 150 2.62 -10.13 6.99
N PHE A 151 3.38 -9.30 7.70
CA PHE A 151 2.94 -8.68 8.94
C PHE A 151 3.17 -7.18 8.87
N PHE A 152 2.16 -6.42 9.28
CA PHE A 152 2.30 -4.99 9.42
C PHE A 152 1.82 -4.47 10.78
N ALA A 153 2.42 -3.37 11.22
CA ALA A 153 1.97 -2.58 12.37
C ALA A 153 1.89 -1.11 11.96
N ALA A 154 0.65 -0.64 11.77
CA ALA A 154 0.34 0.71 11.30
C ALA A 154 0.13 1.66 12.48
N PHE A 155 1.21 2.19 13.04
CA PHE A 155 1.16 3.07 14.21
C PHE A 155 0.90 4.51 13.78
N ARG A 156 -0.35 4.88 13.86
CA ARG A 156 -0.90 6.20 13.54
C ARG A 156 -2.18 6.46 14.34
N CYS A 157 -2.70 7.68 14.32
CA CYS A 157 -4.03 7.92 14.86
C CYS A 157 -5.10 7.19 14.04
N LEU A 158 -6.29 7.02 14.62
CA LEU A 158 -7.37 6.28 13.98
C LEU A 158 -7.91 6.99 12.72
N ALA A 159 -8.06 8.31 12.77
CA ALA A 159 -8.65 9.12 11.71
C ALA A 159 -7.67 10.19 11.17
N PRO A 160 -6.53 9.80 10.57
CA PRO A 160 -5.56 10.77 10.07
C PRO A 160 -5.99 11.44 8.77
N ALA A 161 -6.76 10.72 7.95
CA ALA A 161 -7.36 11.17 6.70
C ALA A 161 -8.64 10.37 6.43
N PRO A 162 -9.63 10.90 5.68
CA PRO A 162 -10.90 10.19 5.43
C PRO A 162 -10.71 8.81 4.80
N GLY A 163 -9.84 8.68 3.81
CA GLY A 163 -9.53 7.42 3.15
C GLY A 163 -8.95 6.39 4.14
N LEU A 164 -7.94 6.79 4.93
CA LEU A 164 -7.30 5.91 5.91
C LEU A 164 -8.23 5.49 7.07
N LEU A 165 -9.18 6.32 7.47
CA LEU A 165 -10.22 5.91 8.41
C LEU A 165 -11.13 4.87 7.77
N SER A 166 -11.53 5.08 6.51
CA SER A 166 -12.41 4.14 5.80
C SER A 166 -11.76 2.77 5.62
N THR A 167 -10.50 2.70 5.21
CA THR A 167 -9.76 1.43 5.07
C THR A 167 -9.59 0.74 6.42
N THR A 168 -9.26 1.50 7.50
CA THR A 168 -9.18 0.91 8.84
C THR A 168 -10.50 0.27 9.28
N LEU A 169 -11.62 0.97 9.10
CA LEU A 169 -12.93 0.43 9.50
C LEU A 169 -13.30 -0.81 8.68
N TRP A 170 -13.03 -0.78 7.37
CA TRP A 170 -13.26 -1.89 6.46
C TRP A 170 -12.57 -3.19 6.92
N GLU A 171 -11.34 -3.12 7.42
CA GLU A 171 -10.63 -4.28 7.97
C GLU A 171 -11.36 -5.00 9.12
N PHE A 172 -12.30 -4.32 9.80
CA PHE A 172 -13.05 -4.85 10.93
C PHE A 172 -14.53 -5.12 10.64
N VAL A 173 -15.03 -4.83 9.45
CA VAL A 173 -16.42 -5.14 9.04
C VAL A 173 -16.52 -6.61 8.69
N PRO A 174 -17.39 -7.40 9.39
CA PRO A 174 -17.45 -8.85 9.18
C PRO A 174 -18.19 -9.27 7.90
N GLU A 175 -19.01 -8.39 7.32
CA GLU A 175 -19.87 -8.67 6.16
C GLU A 175 -19.23 -8.27 4.83
N GLU A 176 -17.99 -7.75 4.81
CA GLU A 176 -17.32 -7.38 3.56
C GLU A 176 -17.05 -8.60 2.68
N GLU A 177 -17.21 -8.45 1.37
CA GLU A 177 -17.02 -9.51 0.38
C GLU A 177 -15.60 -10.08 0.42
N ASP A 178 -14.59 -9.23 0.62
CA ASP A 178 -13.19 -9.63 0.73
C ASP A 178 -12.90 -10.55 1.92
N ARG A 179 -13.82 -10.65 2.88
CA ARG A 179 -13.76 -11.65 3.95
C ARG A 179 -13.91 -13.09 3.49
N ALA A 180 -14.32 -13.31 2.26
CA ALA A 180 -14.33 -14.64 1.64
C ALA A 180 -12.90 -15.09 1.26
N GLU A 181 -11.98 -14.15 1.03
CA GLU A 181 -10.64 -14.38 0.49
C GLU A 181 -9.53 -13.74 1.35
N VAL A 182 -9.54 -14.03 2.66
CA VAL A 182 -8.62 -13.38 3.62
C VAL A 182 -7.19 -13.90 3.52
N TYR A 183 -7.03 -15.23 3.33
CA TYR A 183 -5.72 -15.85 3.11
C TYR A 183 -5.83 -17.04 2.18
N PHE A 184 -4.74 -17.33 1.47
CA PHE A 184 -4.62 -18.46 0.57
C PHE A 184 -3.99 -19.66 1.28
N GLU A 185 -4.55 -20.85 1.10
CA GLU A 185 -4.03 -22.10 1.64
C GLU A 185 -4.40 -23.31 0.76
N ASP A 186 -3.38 -24.08 0.36
CA ASP A 186 -3.50 -25.31 -0.43
C ASP A 186 -4.44 -25.16 -1.65
N GLY A 187 -4.19 -24.13 -2.47
CA GLY A 187 -4.91 -23.89 -3.73
C GLY A 187 -6.26 -23.22 -3.58
N SER A 188 -6.62 -22.70 -2.42
CA SER A 188 -7.91 -22.04 -2.18
C SER A 188 -7.79 -20.85 -1.24
N TRP A 189 -8.55 -19.79 -1.49
CA TRP A 189 -8.74 -18.72 -0.52
C TRP A 189 -9.66 -19.16 0.62
N ARG A 190 -9.36 -18.67 1.80
CA ARG A 190 -10.05 -19.03 3.04
C ARG A 190 -10.66 -17.79 3.69
N PRO A 191 -11.95 -17.86 4.06
CA PRO A 191 -12.58 -16.83 4.86
C PRO A 191 -12.11 -16.90 6.32
N THR A 192 -12.07 -15.75 6.98
CA THR A 192 -11.86 -15.71 8.44
C THR A 192 -12.45 -14.44 9.04
N PRO A 193 -13.06 -14.51 10.24
CA PRO A 193 -13.59 -13.32 10.90
C PRO A 193 -12.49 -12.32 11.25
N PRO A 194 -12.84 -11.02 11.39
CA PRO A 194 -11.92 -10.04 11.96
C PRO A 194 -11.38 -10.46 13.33
N LEU A 195 -10.16 -10.04 13.66
CA LEU A 195 -9.48 -10.36 14.92
C LEU A 195 -9.26 -11.86 15.18
N SER A 196 -9.21 -12.68 14.13
CA SER A 196 -8.85 -14.09 14.22
C SER A 196 -7.37 -14.34 13.92
N GLY A 197 -6.86 -15.51 14.28
CA GLY A 197 -5.48 -15.94 13.98
C GLY A 197 -4.40 -15.07 14.61
N GLY A 198 -4.64 -14.55 15.81
CA GLY A 198 -3.69 -13.70 16.52
C GLY A 198 -2.36 -14.40 16.82
N ILE A 199 -1.25 -13.79 16.43
CA ILE A 199 0.12 -14.22 16.76
C ILE A 199 0.96 -13.02 17.19
N GLU A 200 2.00 -13.28 17.97
CA GLU A 200 2.96 -12.24 18.36
C GLU A 200 4.08 -12.13 17.32
N VAL A 201 4.34 -10.91 16.86
CA VAL A 201 5.41 -10.59 15.91
C VAL A 201 6.29 -9.48 16.48
N GLU A 202 7.61 -9.64 16.34
CA GLU A 202 8.59 -8.64 16.71
C GLU A 202 8.88 -7.72 15.53
N PHE A 203 8.50 -6.47 15.64
CA PHE A 203 8.82 -5.41 14.69
C PHE A 203 10.12 -4.69 15.09
N HIS A 204 10.47 -3.60 14.41
CA HIS A 204 11.60 -2.77 14.82
C HIS A 204 11.33 -2.06 16.17
N GLU A 205 12.37 -1.51 16.79
CA GLU A 205 12.39 -1.01 18.16
C GLU A 205 11.35 0.08 18.48
N LEU A 206 10.95 0.91 17.50
CA LEU A 206 9.92 1.94 17.69
C LEU A 206 8.52 1.35 17.95
N ILE A 207 8.28 0.14 17.52
CA ILE A 207 6.99 -0.57 17.63
C ILE A 207 7.09 -1.73 18.62
N GLY A 208 8.21 -2.50 18.57
CA GLY A 208 8.41 -3.66 19.41
C GLY A 208 7.47 -4.82 19.09
N LYS A 209 7.17 -5.62 20.09
CA LYS A 209 6.36 -6.83 19.98
C LYS A 209 4.87 -6.51 19.99
N GLN A 210 4.15 -6.97 18.96
CA GLN A 210 2.71 -6.75 18.82
C GLN A 210 1.97 -8.05 18.51
N THR A 211 0.70 -8.12 18.90
CA THR A 211 -0.21 -9.15 18.41
C THR A 211 -0.88 -8.67 17.13
N VAL A 212 -0.68 -9.42 16.05
CA VAL A 212 -1.25 -9.15 14.72
C VAL A 212 -2.33 -10.18 14.39
N PHE A 213 -3.33 -9.78 13.61
CA PHE A 213 -4.50 -10.58 13.27
C PHE A 213 -4.69 -10.64 11.75
N TYR A 214 -5.32 -11.69 11.23
CA TYR A 214 -5.67 -11.77 9.82
C TYR A 214 -6.47 -10.57 9.35
N VAL A 215 -6.05 -10.01 8.23
CA VAL A 215 -6.77 -8.97 7.48
C VAL A 215 -6.89 -9.40 6.02
N PRO A 216 -8.00 -9.11 5.33
CA PRO A 216 -8.04 -9.22 3.88
C PRO A 216 -7.10 -8.16 3.33
N HIS A 217 -6.18 -8.56 2.45
CA HIS A 217 -5.17 -7.64 1.94
C HIS A 217 -4.64 -8.12 0.60
N ASP A 218 -4.23 -7.20 -0.25
CA ASP A 218 -3.89 -7.42 -1.65
C ASP A 218 -2.82 -8.50 -1.84
N GLU A 219 -1.81 -8.57 -0.98
CA GLU A 219 -0.73 -9.55 -1.12
C GLU A 219 -1.21 -10.99 -0.99
N SER A 220 -2.25 -11.25 -0.17
CA SER A 220 -2.82 -12.59 -0.07
C SER A 220 -3.51 -13.05 -1.37
N GLN A 221 -3.90 -12.10 -2.22
CA GLN A 221 -4.56 -12.34 -3.50
C GLN A 221 -3.56 -12.36 -4.67
N THR A 222 -2.60 -11.44 -4.67
CA THR A 222 -1.64 -11.29 -5.78
C THR A 222 -0.50 -12.30 -5.72
N MET A 223 0.07 -12.59 -4.55
CA MET A 223 1.24 -13.48 -4.42
C MET A 223 1.02 -14.91 -4.90
N PRO A 224 -0.12 -15.59 -4.65
CA PRO A 224 -0.36 -16.92 -5.22
C PRO A 224 -0.44 -16.93 -6.75
N LYS A 225 -0.85 -15.81 -7.37
CA LYS A 225 -0.88 -15.64 -8.81
C LYS A 225 0.53 -15.38 -9.37
N SER A 226 1.35 -14.59 -8.65
CA SER A 226 2.74 -14.30 -9.00
C SER A 226 3.66 -15.51 -8.81
N TYR A 227 3.41 -16.33 -7.79
CA TYR A 227 4.21 -17.49 -7.42
C TYR A 227 3.35 -18.75 -7.25
N PRO A 228 3.06 -19.47 -8.35
CA PRO A 228 2.13 -20.63 -8.34
C PRO A 228 2.56 -21.82 -7.47
N THR A 229 3.81 -21.83 -6.96
CA THR A 229 4.29 -22.88 -6.03
C THR A 229 3.86 -22.62 -4.60
N LEU A 230 3.33 -21.44 -4.28
CA LEU A 230 2.88 -21.11 -2.94
C LEU A 230 1.70 -21.99 -2.54
N ARG A 231 1.84 -22.57 -1.36
CA ARG A 231 0.79 -23.30 -0.68
C ARG A 231 0.07 -22.43 0.34
N ARG A 232 0.72 -21.35 0.78
CA ARG A 232 0.17 -20.42 1.74
C ARG A 232 0.62 -18.99 1.45
N ALA A 233 -0.33 -18.06 1.49
CA ALA A 233 -0.07 -16.63 1.49
C ALA A 233 -1.08 -15.94 2.44
N ALA A 234 -0.59 -15.18 3.41
CA ALA A 234 -1.44 -14.53 4.38
C ALA A 234 -0.87 -13.18 4.81
N VAL A 235 -1.78 -12.25 5.13
CA VAL A 235 -1.43 -10.97 5.72
C VAL A 235 -2.07 -10.87 7.10
N ARG A 236 -1.28 -10.38 8.07
CA ARG A 236 -1.80 -10.01 9.40
C ARG A 236 -1.34 -8.62 9.77
N GLY A 237 -2.24 -7.87 10.38
CA GLY A 237 -1.96 -6.50 10.76
C GLY A 237 -2.42 -6.14 12.15
N CYS A 238 -1.90 -5.01 12.63
CA CYS A 238 -2.38 -4.34 13.83
C CYS A 238 -2.21 -2.82 13.75
N PHE A 239 -3.01 -2.16 14.55
CA PHE A 239 -2.91 -0.73 14.88
C PHE A 239 -2.43 -0.56 16.33
N PRO A 240 -2.19 0.67 16.81
CA PRO A 240 -1.85 0.90 18.21
C PRO A 240 -2.82 0.19 19.17
N PRO A 241 -2.35 -0.32 20.34
CA PRO A 241 -3.17 -1.13 21.23
C PRO A 241 -4.52 -0.50 21.64
N HIS A 242 -4.55 0.82 21.82
CA HIS A 242 -5.80 1.55 22.13
C HIS A 242 -6.77 1.55 20.96
N VAL A 243 -6.28 1.64 19.72
CA VAL A 243 -7.11 1.53 18.50
C VAL A 243 -7.65 0.11 18.37
N MET A 244 -6.82 -0.91 18.55
CA MET A 244 -7.24 -2.32 18.51
C MET A 244 -8.31 -2.62 19.55
N ALA A 245 -8.18 -2.09 20.78
CA ALA A 245 -9.17 -2.24 21.83
C ALA A 245 -10.52 -1.59 21.47
N LEU A 246 -10.48 -0.38 20.89
CA LEU A 246 -11.67 0.33 20.42
C LEU A 246 -12.35 -0.44 19.28
N MET A 247 -11.61 -0.82 18.24
CA MET A 247 -12.16 -1.57 17.10
C MET A 247 -12.78 -2.89 17.54
N GLY A 248 -12.10 -3.64 18.41
CA GLY A 248 -12.63 -4.88 18.96
C GLY A 248 -13.93 -4.67 19.78
N SER A 249 -14.06 -3.54 20.48
CA SER A 249 -15.28 -3.21 21.22
C SER A 249 -16.42 -2.82 20.30
N LEU A 250 -16.18 -1.99 19.30
CA LEU A 250 -17.16 -1.57 18.30
C LEU A 250 -17.66 -2.78 17.49
N MET A 251 -16.74 -3.65 17.06
CA MET A 251 -17.10 -4.88 16.34
C MET A 251 -17.99 -5.81 17.18
N ARG A 252 -17.57 -6.14 18.42
CA ARG A 252 -18.38 -7.00 19.32
C ARG A 252 -19.73 -6.40 19.67
N GLY A 253 -19.85 -5.07 19.69
CA GLY A 253 -21.11 -4.36 19.89
C GLY A 253 -22.01 -4.32 18.66
N GLY A 254 -21.55 -4.81 17.50
CA GLY A 254 -22.31 -4.76 16.24
C GLY A 254 -22.32 -3.38 15.58
N PHE A 255 -21.44 -2.46 16.00
CA PHE A 255 -21.36 -1.11 15.44
C PHE A 255 -20.63 -1.07 14.10
N LEU A 256 -19.69 -1.99 13.85
CA LEU A 256 -19.00 -2.15 12.58
C LEU A 256 -19.72 -3.18 11.72
N SER A 257 -20.79 -2.76 11.07
CA SER A 257 -21.60 -3.60 10.19
C SER A 257 -22.01 -2.80 8.95
N SER A 258 -21.92 -3.41 7.78
CA SER A 258 -22.45 -2.90 6.52
C SER A 258 -23.97 -3.01 6.41
N ARG A 259 -24.63 -3.72 7.35
CA ARG A 259 -26.09 -3.85 7.38
C ARG A 259 -26.75 -2.55 7.77
N PRO A 260 -27.82 -2.13 7.03
CA PRO A 260 -28.54 -0.92 7.35
C PRO A 260 -29.23 -0.99 8.72
N VAL A 261 -29.08 0.08 9.50
CA VAL A 261 -29.81 0.31 10.74
C VAL A 261 -30.66 1.57 10.62
N LYS A 262 -31.81 1.58 11.27
CA LYS A 262 -32.71 2.73 11.25
C LYS A 262 -32.30 3.72 12.35
N ILE A 263 -31.96 4.95 11.97
CA ILE A 263 -31.64 6.06 12.88
C ILE A 263 -32.63 7.19 12.57
N GLY A 264 -33.68 7.32 13.39
CA GLY A 264 -34.78 8.24 13.09
C GLY A 264 -35.55 7.78 11.84
N GLU A 265 -35.62 8.65 10.82
CA GLU A 265 -36.24 8.35 9.52
C GLU A 265 -35.26 7.82 8.47
N GLN A 266 -33.98 7.89 8.75
CA GLN A 266 -32.91 7.44 7.84
C GLN A 266 -32.55 5.97 8.07
N SER A 267 -32.10 5.32 7.00
CA SER A 267 -31.55 3.97 7.06
C SER A 267 -30.17 3.99 6.41
N LEU A 268 -29.12 3.65 7.17
CA LEU A 268 -27.73 3.64 6.71
C LEU A 268 -26.94 2.51 7.39
N PRO A 269 -25.85 2.02 6.81
CA PRO A 269 -24.95 1.10 7.48
C PRO A 269 -24.45 1.66 8.82
N SER A 270 -24.40 0.83 9.86
CA SER A 270 -23.94 1.31 11.18
C SER A 270 -22.49 1.79 11.13
N VAL A 271 -21.64 1.17 10.29
CA VAL A 271 -20.25 1.59 10.08
C VAL A 271 -20.15 3.03 9.55
N ASP A 272 -21.10 3.49 8.73
CA ASP A 272 -21.11 4.86 8.22
C ASP A 272 -21.37 5.88 9.31
N ALA A 273 -22.28 5.58 10.23
CA ALA A 273 -22.52 6.43 11.40
C ALA A 273 -21.29 6.47 12.31
N VAL A 274 -20.66 5.32 12.54
CA VAL A 274 -19.42 5.23 13.32
C VAL A 274 -18.29 6.01 12.66
N ARG A 275 -18.14 5.90 11.34
CA ARG A 275 -17.13 6.65 10.58
C ARG A 275 -17.28 8.15 10.76
N ALA A 276 -18.51 8.68 10.65
CA ALA A 276 -18.78 10.10 10.85
C ALA A 276 -18.45 10.54 12.29
N LEU A 277 -18.89 9.77 13.29
CA LEU A 277 -18.60 10.07 14.70
C LEU A 277 -17.10 10.05 15.01
N LEU A 278 -16.36 9.07 14.48
CA LEU A 278 -14.92 8.98 14.68
C LEU A 278 -14.17 10.09 13.94
N TRP A 279 -14.63 10.48 12.76
CA TRP A 279 -14.02 11.57 12.01
C TRP A 279 -14.08 12.91 12.74
N ASP A 280 -15.22 13.20 13.36
CA ASP A 280 -15.44 14.45 14.10
C ASP A 280 -14.87 14.43 15.52
N ASN A 281 -14.45 13.26 16.02
CA ASN A 281 -13.92 13.13 17.38
C ASN A 281 -12.43 13.51 17.44
N PRO A 282 -12.02 14.54 18.21
CA PRO A 282 -10.62 14.92 18.35
C PRO A 282 -9.71 13.78 18.82
N ILE A 283 -10.18 12.91 19.71
CA ILE A 283 -9.41 11.75 20.24
C ILE A 283 -9.00 10.80 19.12
N SER A 284 -9.80 10.67 18.07
CA SER A 284 -9.46 9.82 16.92
C SER A 284 -8.28 10.34 16.09
N LYS A 285 -7.85 11.58 16.34
CA LYS A 285 -6.72 12.24 15.67
C LYS A 285 -5.45 12.26 16.53
N GLU A 286 -5.53 11.72 17.74
CA GLU A 286 -4.40 11.65 18.66
C GLU A 286 -3.67 10.31 18.50
N ASN A 287 -2.36 10.37 18.45
CA ASN A 287 -1.50 9.19 18.59
C ASN A 287 -0.12 9.61 19.13
N PRO A 288 0.39 8.96 20.18
CA PRO A 288 1.69 9.30 20.73
C PRO A 288 2.87 8.83 19.87
N ILE A 289 2.65 7.83 19.00
CA ILE A 289 3.71 7.22 18.19
C ILE A 289 3.26 7.14 16.75
N TRP A 290 4.06 7.71 15.85
CA TRP A 290 3.90 7.58 14.40
C TRP A 290 5.04 6.75 13.84
N ALA A 291 4.72 5.55 13.38
CA ALA A 291 5.67 4.59 12.85
C ALA A 291 4.97 3.57 11.95
N TYR A 292 5.73 2.88 11.11
CA TYR A 292 5.22 1.77 10.31
C TYR A 292 6.20 0.60 10.36
N GLY A 293 5.74 -0.54 10.82
CA GLY A 293 6.54 -1.75 10.89
C GLY A 293 6.08 -2.78 9.88
N LEU A 294 7.01 -3.34 9.11
CA LEU A 294 6.76 -4.42 8.18
C LEU A 294 7.69 -5.59 8.50
N VAL A 295 7.12 -6.78 8.53
CA VAL A 295 7.87 -8.04 8.60
C VAL A 295 7.31 -8.98 7.55
N VAL A 296 8.19 -9.63 6.80
CA VAL A 296 7.82 -10.67 5.84
C VAL A 296 8.61 -11.93 6.16
N GLU A 297 7.91 -13.04 6.28
CA GLU A 297 8.49 -14.36 6.45
C GLU A 297 8.17 -15.22 5.25
N VAL A 298 9.20 -15.79 4.62
CA VAL A 298 9.07 -16.70 3.49
C VAL A 298 9.69 -18.03 3.83
N LEU A 299 8.91 -19.08 3.75
CA LEU A 299 9.38 -20.45 3.88
C LEU A 299 9.48 -21.07 2.49
N GLY A 300 10.60 -21.75 2.23
CA GLY A 300 10.82 -22.38 0.93
C GLY A 300 12.00 -23.35 0.95
N GLU A 301 12.53 -23.60 -0.23
CA GLU A 301 13.63 -24.54 -0.46
C GLU A 301 14.83 -23.85 -1.10
N ARG A 302 16.04 -24.23 -0.68
CA ARG A 302 17.29 -23.86 -1.30
C ARG A 302 18.29 -25.01 -1.20
N GLY A 303 18.73 -25.55 -2.34
CA GLY A 303 19.69 -26.66 -2.38
C GLY A 303 19.20 -27.94 -1.68
N GLY A 304 17.92 -28.24 -1.76
CA GLY A 304 17.30 -29.41 -1.11
C GLY A 304 17.11 -29.28 0.40
N ARG A 305 17.19 -28.07 0.94
CA ARG A 305 16.99 -27.79 2.38
C ARG A 305 15.86 -26.79 2.59
N LYS A 306 15.08 -26.98 3.65
CA LYS A 306 14.09 -26.00 4.08
C LYS A 306 14.78 -24.76 4.63
N VAL A 307 14.39 -23.60 4.12
CA VAL A 307 14.95 -22.29 4.48
C VAL A 307 13.81 -21.34 4.81
N LYS A 308 14.00 -20.59 5.89
CA LYS A 308 13.14 -19.45 6.25
C LYS A 308 13.91 -18.15 6.03
N CYS A 309 13.39 -17.28 5.19
CA CYS A 309 13.83 -15.91 5.04
C CYS A 309 12.91 -15.00 5.85
N THR A 310 13.48 -14.13 6.66
CA THR A 310 12.74 -13.11 7.41
C THR A 310 13.29 -11.74 7.07
N TYR A 311 12.43 -10.84 6.64
CA TYR A 311 12.73 -9.45 6.32
C TYR A 311 12.02 -8.54 7.31
N ARG A 312 12.70 -7.48 7.79
CA ARG A 312 12.12 -6.51 8.72
C ARG A 312 12.51 -5.10 8.31
N SER A 313 11.50 -4.25 8.07
CA SER A 313 11.74 -2.83 7.78
C SER A 313 12.14 -2.06 9.04
N LYS A 314 12.94 -1.00 8.83
CA LYS A 314 13.29 0.00 9.84
C LYS A 314 13.25 1.38 9.20
N HIS A 315 12.89 2.37 9.97
CA HIS A 315 12.94 3.78 9.58
C HIS A 315 13.32 4.66 10.77
N PRO A 316 13.79 5.90 10.56
CA PRO A 316 14.08 6.85 11.63
C PRO A 316 12.84 7.14 12.49
N PRO A 317 13.03 7.53 13.77
CA PRO A 317 11.93 7.88 14.67
C PRO A 317 11.20 9.15 14.18
N GLN A 318 10.00 9.36 14.70
CA GLN A 318 9.10 10.45 14.27
C GLN A 318 9.66 11.85 14.52
N ASP A 319 10.50 12.05 15.52
CA ASP A 319 11.16 13.33 15.82
C ASP A 319 12.22 13.69 14.77
N GLU A 320 12.87 12.72 14.17
CA GLU A 320 13.79 12.92 13.03
C GLU A 320 13.04 13.01 11.70
N TRP A 321 11.93 12.30 11.56
CA TRP A 321 11.20 12.17 10.28
C TRP A 321 10.03 13.15 10.12
N GLY A 322 9.76 14.03 11.07
CA GLY A 322 8.76 15.08 10.98
C GLY A 322 7.38 14.66 11.51
N GLY A 323 7.33 14.03 12.67
CA GLY A 323 6.07 13.69 13.33
C GLY A 323 5.29 12.62 12.57
N GLU A 324 4.06 12.95 12.16
CA GLU A 324 3.18 12.05 11.42
C GLU A 324 3.72 11.59 10.05
N ALA A 325 4.62 12.37 9.46
CA ALA A 325 5.33 11.98 8.26
C ALA A 325 6.09 10.66 8.39
N ALA A 326 6.47 10.26 9.62
CA ALA A 326 7.08 8.96 9.89
C ALA A 326 6.19 7.76 9.51
N TYR A 327 4.87 7.93 9.48
CA TYR A 327 3.97 6.94 8.90
C TYR A 327 3.84 7.10 7.37
N TYR A 328 3.53 8.32 6.90
CA TYR A 328 3.21 8.56 5.49
C TYR A 328 4.36 8.31 4.53
N LYS A 329 5.60 8.59 4.94
CA LYS A 329 6.81 8.30 4.13
C LYS A 329 6.97 6.83 3.81
N ASN A 330 6.61 5.92 4.74
CA ASN A 330 6.68 4.49 4.46
C ASN A 330 5.72 4.05 3.32
N VAL A 331 4.68 4.84 3.03
CA VAL A 331 3.73 4.59 1.95
C VAL A 331 4.07 5.41 0.69
N GLY A 332 4.41 6.69 0.86
CA GLY A 332 4.63 7.60 -0.27
C GLY A 332 6.01 7.48 -0.94
N VAL A 333 7.04 7.12 -0.18
CA VAL A 333 8.41 6.95 -0.73
C VAL A 333 8.50 5.80 -1.72
N PRO A 334 7.97 4.59 -1.45
CA PRO A 334 7.96 3.52 -2.45
C PRO A 334 7.27 3.91 -3.75
N LEU A 335 6.15 4.64 -3.66
CA LEU A 335 5.42 5.13 -4.83
C LEU A 335 6.30 6.07 -5.68
N ALA A 336 7.04 6.99 -5.04
CA ALA A 336 7.99 7.86 -5.72
C ALA A 336 9.13 7.09 -6.38
N ILE A 337 9.69 6.09 -5.68
CA ILE A 337 10.74 5.21 -6.22
C ILE A 337 10.23 4.45 -7.45
N GLY A 338 9.03 3.86 -7.37
CA GLY A 338 8.42 3.16 -8.50
C GLY A 338 8.27 4.05 -9.72
N ALA A 339 7.80 5.28 -9.54
CA ALA A 339 7.68 6.26 -10.62
C ALA A 339 9.03 6.60 -11.27
N GLU A 340 10.08 6.79 -10.46
CA GLU A 340 11.43 7.06 -10.95
C GLU A 340 12.01 5.87 -11.72
N LEU A 341 11.86 4.65 -11.20
CA LEU A 341 12.33 3.43 -11.86
C LEU A 341 11.63 3.21 -13.22
N ILE A 342 10.33 3.49 -13.32
CA ILE A 342 9.58 3.44 -14.58
C ILE A 342 10.14 4.49 -15.55
N ALA A 343 10.21 5.75 -15.15
CA ALA A 343 10.59 6.86 -16.02
C ALA A 343 12.04 6.77 -16.50
N THR A 344 12.94 6.21 -15.69
CA THR A 344 14.36 5.99 -16.06
C THR A 344 14.60 4.72 -16.85
N GLY A 345 13.54 3.96 -17.20
CA GLY A 345 13.64 2.75 -18.01
C GLY A 345 14.27 1.55 -17.30
N GLN A 346 14.30 1.57 -15.95
CA GLN A 346 14.80 0.44 -15.14
C GLN A 346 13.76 -0.65 -14.96
N VAL A 347 12.49 -0.39 -15.27
CA VAL A 347 11.41 -1.37 -15.30
C VAL A 347 11.28 -1.94 -16.71
N GLU A 348 11.71 -3.20 -16.88
CA GLU A 348 11.65 -3.90 -18.17
C GLU A 348 10.29 -4.56 -18.41
N ALA A 349 9.55 -4.84 -17.35
CA ALA A 349 8.23 -5.45 -17.42
C ALA A 349 7.22 -4.58 -18.19
N ARG A 350 6.24 -5.24 -18.81
CA ARG A 350 5.12 -4.59 -19.53
C ARG A 350 3.80 -5.21 -19.12
N GLY A 351 2.71 -4.50 -19.42
CA GLY A 351 1.36 -4.90 -19.02
C GLY A 351 0.98 -4.36 -17.65
N VAL A 352 -0.05 -4.91 -17.02
CA VAL A 352 -0.37 -4.64 -15.62
C VAL A 352 0.27 -5.73 -14.77
N ARG A 353 1.17 -5.36 -13.87
CA ARG A 353 1.97 -6.30 -13.09
C ARG A 353 2.05 -5.87 -11.63
N ALA A 354 1.94 -6.83 -10.71
CA ALA A 354 2.23 -6.62 -9.30
C ALA A 354 3.69 -6.21 -9.07
N PRO A 355 4.01 -5.48 -7.98
CA PRO A 355 5.36 -4.94 -7.73
C PRO A 355 6.45 -6.00 -7.77
N GLU A 356 6.22 -7.18 -7.19
CA GLU A 356 7.17 -8.30 -7.13
C GLU A 356 7.54 -8.90 -8.49
N LEU A 357 6.73 -8.63 -9.53
CA LEU A 357 6.96 -9.08 -10.91
C LEU A 357 7.42 -7.94 -11.84
N ALA A 358 7.40 -6.69 -11.37
CA ALA A 358 7.66 -5.53 -12.20
C ALA A 358 8.92 -4.76 -11.78
N LEU A 359 9.08 -4.49 -10.49
CA LEU A 359 10.14 -3.63 -10.00
C LEU A 359 11.47 -4.39 -9.84
N PRO A 360 12.62 -3.79 -10.23
CA PRO A 360 13.93 -4.38 -10.01
C PRO A 360 14.28 -4.37 -8.53
N VAL A 361 14.58 -5.55 -7.95
CA VAL A 361 14.75 -5.74 -6.50
C VAL A 361 15.88 -4.89 -5.93
N ALA A 362 17.10 -5.01 -6.47
CA ALA A 362 18.25 -4.31 -5.92
C ALA A 362 18.13 -2.78 -6.03
N PRO A 363 17.80 -2.19 -7.20
CA PRO A 363 17.60 -0.74 -7.33
C PRO A 363 16.51 -0.19 -6.42
N PHE A 364 15.41 -0.93 -6.22
CA PHE A 364 14.32 -0.52 -5.34
C PHE A 364 14.80 -0.39 -3.87
N PHE A 365 15.50 -1.41 -3.35
CA PHE A 365 15.98 -1.37 -1.96
C PHE A 365 17.14 -0.40 -1.75
N GLU A 366 17.99 -0.19 -2.74
CA GLU A 366 19.04 0.85 -2.70
C GLU A 366 18.41 2.24 -2.61
N ALA A 367 17.41 2.53 -3.46
CA ALA A 367 16.68 3.78 -3.44
C ALA A 367 15.92 3.98 -2.12
N LEU A 368 15.34 2.91 -1.57
CA LEU A 368 14.62 2.93 -0.29
C LEU A 368 15.56 3.25 0.88
N ALA A 369 16.74 2.62 0.92
CA ALA A 369 17.75 2.85 1.94
C ALA A 369 18.32 4.27 1.91
N LEU A 370 18.56 4.85 0.72
CA LEU A 370 18.97 6.24 0.55
C LEU A 370 17.95 7.24 1.12
N ARG A 371 16.68 6.84 1.24
CA ARG A 371 15.58 7.62 1.79
C ARG A 371 15.28 7.33 3.26
N GLY A 372 16.11 6.49 3.89
CA GLY A 372 16.04 6.19 5.33
C GLY A 372 15.18 4.97 5.69
N ILE A 373 14.59 4.26 4.72
CA ILE A 373 13.90 3.00 4.99
C ILE A 373 14.85 1.85 4.66
N THR A 374 15.27 1.11 5.67
CA THR A 374 16.17 -0.05 5.51
C THR A 374 15.42 -1.34 5.79
N VAL A 375 15.93 -2.45 5.26
CA VAL A 375 15.35 -3.78 5.46
C VAL A 375 16.45 -4.74 5.90
N ASP A 376 16.32 -5.24 7.13
CA ASP A 376 17.18 -6.31 7.64
C ASP A 376 16.72 -7.66 7.08
N GLU A 377 17.68 -8.50 6.74
CA GLU A 377 17.45 -9.87 6.25
C GLU A 377 18.05 -10.90 7.20
N THR A 378 17.28 -11.93 7.52
CA THR A 378 17.74 -13.11 8.25
C THR A 378 17.35 -14.37 7.48
N VAL A 379 18.33 -15.24 7.22
CA VAL A 379 18.11 -16.51 6.50
C VAL A 379 18.54 -17.66 7.39
N ILE A 380 17.63 -18.60 7.67
CA ILE A 380 17.83 -19.72 8.58
C ILE A 380 17.48 -21.03 7.87
N GLU A 381 18.36 -22.02 7.94
CA GLU A 381 18.01 -23.40 7.57
C GLU A 381 17.18 -24.01 8.71
N VAL A 382 15.94 -24.46 8.38
CA VAL A 382 14.98 -24.97 9.38
C VAL A 382 14.91 -26.50 9.41
N GLY A 383 15.75 -27.20 8.64
CA GLY A 383 15.90 -28.64 8.66
C GLY A 383 15.96 -29.26 7.26
N PRO A 384 16.20 -30.57 7.17
CA PRO A 384 16.08 -31.29 5.91
C PRO A 384 14.63 -31.34 5.46
N LEU A 385 14.42 -31.45 4.14
CA LEU A 385 13.11 -31.79 3.60
C LEU A 385 12.67 -33.14 4.16
N ALA A 386 11.47 -33.24 4.70
CA ALA A 386 10.88 -34.49 5.18
C ALA A 386 10.40 -35.34 4.02
#